data_cf66875c367cb774f4ba530838dbebf8
#
_entry.id   cf66875c367cb774f4ba530838dbebf8
#
_cell.length_a   1.000
_cell.length_b   1.000
_cell.length_c   1.000
_cell.angle_alpha   90.00
_cell.angle_beta   90.00
_cell.angle_gamma   90.00
#
_symmetry.space_group_name_H-M   'P 1'
#
loop_
_entity.id
_entity.type
_entity.pdbx_description
1 polymer ?
#
loop_
_entity_poly.entity_id
_entity_poly.type
_entity_poly.pdbx_seq_one_letter_code
_entity_poly.pdbx_strand_id
1 'polypeptide(L)'
;MNLLMEIELMQSKKKNCMYIIIAILAIAALLGFDQWTKHLAVVYLKDKPNIVLIQGVLELEYLENRGAAFGILQNQQWLFAILTVLFLGISFYVFWKVPKTSRYMPIFCVFIVLASGAIGNFIDRLREKYVVDFIYFNLINFPIFNVADIYLTLSVVTIFILILFVYKDEDYDMIFGKRSKDGV
;
A
#
# COMPACT_ATOMS: atom_id res chain seq x y z
N MET A 1 6.98 16.33 38.35
CA MET A 1 6.96 15.18 37.41
C MET A 1 8.16 14.33 37.74
N ASN A 2 8.02 13.02 37.95
CA ASN A 2 9.09 12.16 38.46
C ASN A 2 10.12 11.90 37.35
N LEU A 3 11.41 11.93 37.62
CA LEU A 3 12.53 11.70 36.68
C LEU A 3 12.34 10.40 35.86
N LEU A 4 11.83 9.34 36.46
CA LEU A 4 11.52 8.08 35.79
C LEU A 4 10.47 8.25 34.67
N MET A 5 9.42 9.03 34.91
CA MET A 5 8.39 9.31 33.91
C MET A 5 8.94 10.14 32.73
N GLU A 6 9.88 11.05 32.99
CA GLU A 6 10.55 11.81 31.92
C GLU A 6 11.44 10.89 31.03
N ILE A 7 12.18 9.97 31.67
CA ILE A 7 13.01 8.99 30.96
C ILE A 7 12.14 8.08 30.07
N GLU A 8 11.02 7.56 30.60
CA GLU A 8 10.09 6.72 29.83
C GLU A 8 9.48 7.48 28.64
N LEU A 9 9.06 8.72 28.86
CA LEU A 9 8.55 9.58 27.80
C LEU A 9 9.59 9.85 26.70
N MET A 10 10.84 10.12 27.08
CA MET A 10 11.92 10.32 26.12
C MET A 10 12.24 9.04 25.33
N GLN A 11 12.25 7.88 25.99
CA GLN A 11 12.46 6.59 25.32
C GLN A 11 11.32 6.27 24.35
N SER A 12 10.08 6.51 24.73
CA SER A 12 8.90 6.34 23.87
C SER A 12 8.97 7.26 22.63
N LYS A 13 9.31 8.54 22.82
CA LYS A 13 9.48 9.49 21.69
C LYS A 13 10.59 9.05 20.73
N LYS A 14 11.75 8.62 21.24
CA LYS A 14 12.87 8.11 20.42
C LYS A 14 12.44 6.88 19.62
N LYS A 15 11.74 5.94 20.24
CA LYS A 15 11.21 4.74 19.60
C LYS A 15 10.24 5.11 18.46
N ASN A 16 9.28 5.98 18.71
CA ASN A 16 8.32 6.43 17.70
C ASN A 16 9.02 7.14 16.53
N CYS A 17 9.99 8.01 16.80
CA CYS A 17 10.79 8.65 15.75
C CYS A 17 11.52 7.64 14.88
N MET A 18 12.13 6.62 15.48
CA MET A 18 12.81 5.54 14.73
C MET A 18 11.84 4.79 13.80
N TYR A 19 10.64 4.43 14.26
CA TYR A 19 9.64 3.77 13.43
C TYR A 19 9.18 4.64 12.27
N ILE A 20 9.02 5.95 12.48
CA ILE A 20 8.66 6.88 11.41
C ILE A 20 9.78 6.96 10.36
N ILE A 21 11.04 7.06 10.78
CA ILE A 21 12.19 7.09 9.86
C ILE A 21 12.25 5.80 9.05
N ILE A 22 12.12 4.64 9.70
CA ILE A 22 12.11 3.34 9.02
C ILE A 22 10.95 3.27 8.00
N ALA A 23 9.75 3.73 8.37
CA ALA A 23 8.60 3.75 7.48
C ALA A 23 8.86 4.65 6.26
N ILE A 24 9.38 5.85 6.44
CA ILE A 24 9.71 6.78 5.35
C ILE A 24 10.74 6.16 4.40
N LEU A 25 11.82 5.59 4.92
CA LEU A 25 12.86 4.96 4.11
C LEU A 25 12.33 3.74 3.35
N ALA A 26 11.51 2.90 3.99
CA ALA A 26 10.91 1.74 3.36
C ALA A 26 9.90 2.14 2.27
N ILE A 27 9.05 3.14 2.53
CA ILE A 27 8.13 3.69 1.52
C ILE A 27 8.93 4.24 0.33
N ALA A 28 9.98 5.02 0.59
CA ALA A 28 10.81 5.58 -0.48
C ALA A 28 11.47 4.49 -1.34
N ALA A 29 11.96 3.40 -0.73
CA ALA A 29 12.56 2.29 -1.44
C ALA A 29 11.54 1.52 -2.30
N LEU A 30 10.38 1.18 -1.73
CA LEU A 30 9.31 0.46 -2.44
C LEU A 30 8.71 1.30 -3.57
N LEU A 31 8.48 2.58 -3.31
CA LEU A 31 8.01 3.54 -4.31
C LEU A 31 9.05 3.72 -5.43
N GLY A 32 10.33 3.84 -5.08
CA GLY A 32 11.43 3.90 -6.05
C GLY A 32 11.47 2.67 -6.94
N PHE A 33 11.25 1.48 -6.39
CA PHE A 33 11.18 0.24 -7.16
C PHE A 33 9.96 0.20 -8.09
N ASP A 34 8.77 0.58 -7.63
CA ASP A 34 7.58 0.67 -8.48
C ASP A 34 7.81 1.63 -9.66
N GLN A 35 8.23 2.85 -9.38
CA GLN A 35 8.46 3.87 -10.42
C GLN A 35 9.60 3.48 -11.38
N TRP A 36 10.63 2.81 -10.89
CA TRP A 36 11.70 2.29 -11.72
C TRP A 36 11.19 1.21 -12.69
N THR A 37 10.40 0.23 -12.22
CA THR A 37 9.83 -0.82 -13.07
C THR A 37 8.87 -0.26 -14.12
N LYS A 38 8.04 0.73 -13.76
CA LYS A 38 7.18 1.45 -14.70
C LYS A 38 7.98 2.22 -15.76
N HIS A 39 9.07 2.85 -15.35
CA HIS A 39 9.98 3.50 -16.30
C HIS A 39 10.59 2.48 -17.28
N LEU A 40 11.03 1.32 -16.81
CA LEU A 40 11.51 0.25 -17.69
C LEU A 40 10.41 -0.22 -18.67
N ALA A 41 9.18 -0.35 -18.21
CA ALA A 41 8.04 -0.69 -19.07
C ALA A 41 7.83 0.35 -20.17
N VAL A 42 7.90 1.64 -19.86
CA VAL A 42 7.83 2.71 -20.87
C VAL A 42 8.97 2.61 -21.89
N VAL A 43 10.21 2.38 -21.43
CA VAL A 43 11.39 2.35 -22.31
C VAL A 43 11.40 1.10 -23.20
N TYR A 44 11.02 -0.04 -22.69
CA TYR A 44 11.23 -1.32 -23.35
C TYR A 44 9.97 -1.94 -23.97
N LEU A 45 8.75 -1.51 -23.56
CA LEU A 45 7.51 -2.12 -24.02
C LEU A 45 6.60 -1.16 -24.80
N LYS A 46 6.67 0.18 -24.54
CA LYS A 46 5.79 1.13 -25.22
C LYS A 46 6.04 1.11 -26.72
N ASP A 47 4.96 0.94 -27.50
CA ASP A 47 4.97 0.83 -28.97
C ASP A 47 5.85 -0.31 -29.51
N LYS A 48 6.00 -1.38 -28.74
CA LYS A 48 6.78 -2.58 -29.08
C LYS A 48 5.96 -3.85 -28.85
N PRO A 49 6.35 -4.96 -29.50
CA PRO A 49 5.72 -6.26 -29.23
C PRO A 49 5.87 -6.68 -27.76
N ASN A 50 4.88 -7.43 -27.25
CA ASN A 50 4.93 -8.02 -25.93
C ASN A 50 6.18 -8.90 -25.75
N ILE A 51 6.72 -8.93 -24.56
CA ILE A 51 7.80 -9.85 -24.17
C ILE A 51 7.17 -11.05 -23.48
N VAL A 52 7.23 -12.22 -24.12
CA VAL A 52 6.74 -13.47 -23.55
C VAL A 52 7.77 -14.00 -22.55
N LEU A 53 7.41 -14.05 -21.26
CA LEU A 53 8.23 -14.64 -20.21
C LEU A 53 7.97 -16.14 -20.06
N ILE A 54 6.68 -16.53 -20.08
CA ILE A 54 6.23 -17.94 -20.04
C ILE A 54 5.12 -18.08 -21.06
N GLN A 55 5.34 -18.90 -22.09
CA GLN A 55 4.42 -19.12 -23.21
C GLN A 55 2.99 -19.40 -22.73
N GLY A 56 2.04 -18.57 -23.13
CA GLY A 56 0.62 -18.70 -22.79
C GLY A 56 0.26 -18.48 -21.31
N VAL A 57 1.21 -18.02 -20.49
CA VAL A 57 0.99 -17.82 -19.05
C VAL A 57 1.29 -16.39 -18.61
N LEU A 58 2.50 -15.89 -18.89
CA LEU A 58 2.97 -14.60 -18.37
C LEU A 58 3.70 -13.82 -19.46
N GLU A 59 3.25 -12.60 -19.67
CA GLU A 59 3.81 -11.68 -20.65
C GLU A 59 4.06 -10.31 -20.01
N LEU A 60 4.94 -9.54 -20.62
CA LEU A 60 5.07 -8.11 -20.34
C LEU A 60 4.47 -7.35 -21.52
N GLU A 61 3.42 -6.58 -21.24
CA GLU A 61 2.64 -5.82 -22.22
C GLU A 61 2.39 -4.40 -21.68
N TYR A 62 2.69 -3.37 -22.46
CA TYR A 62 2.49 -1.99 -22.03
C TYR A 62 1.04 -1.57 -22.17
N LEU A 63 0.48 -1.00 -21.09
CA LEU A 63 -0.87 -0.45 -21.07
C LEU A 63 -0.93 0.88 -20.31
N GLU A 64 -1.54 1.91 -20.93
CA GLU A 64 -1.92 3.16 -20.25
C GLU A 64 -3.31 3.00 -19.61
N ASN A 65 -3.35 2.67 -18.34
CA ASN A 65 -4.60 2.46 -17.60
C ASN A 65 -5.21 3.78 -17.12
N ARG A 66 -6.27 4.23 -17.78
CA ARG A 66 -6.99 5.48 -17.46
C ARG A 66 -8.17 5.28 -16.50
N GLY A 67 -8.36 4.06 -15.99
CA GLY A 67 -9.45 3.69 -15.09
C GLY A 67 -9.01 2.89 -13.88
N ALA A 68 -9.90 2.03 -13.40
CA ALA A 68 -9.61 0.92 -12.49
C ALA A 68 -9.47 -0.39 -13.27
N ALA A 69 -9.32 -1.51 -12.52
CA ALA A 69 -9.34 -2.85 -13.10
C ALA A 69 -10.59 -3.04 -14.00
N PHE A 70 -10.44 -3.79 -15.06
CA PHE A 70 -11.50 -4.07 -16.06
C PHE A 70 -12.08 -2.83 -16.78
N GLY A 71 -11.35 -1.71 -16.81
CA GLY A 71 -11.77 -0.49 -17.50
C GLY A 71 -12.92 0.28 -16.83
N ILE A 72 -13.19 0.02 -15.56
CA ILE A 72 -14.22 0.74 -14.80
C ILE A 72 -13.73 2.16 -14.47
N LEU A 73 -14.64 3.15 -14.47
CA LEU A 73 -14.38 4.55 -14.12
C LEU A 73 -13.29 5.22 -14.99
N GLN A 74 -13.26 4.93 -16.30
CA GLN A 74 -12.28 5.55 -17.19
C GLN A 74 -12.37 7.07 -17.15
N ASN A 75 -11.20 7.72 -17.17
CA ASN A 75 -11.04 9.17 -17.16
C ASN A 75 -11.54 9.87 -15.87
N GLN A 76 -11.88 9.13 -14.80
CA GLN A 76 -12.31 9.71 -13.51
C GLN A 76 -11.10 9.94 -12.57
N GLN A 77 -10.06 10.59 -13.06
CA GLN A 77 -8.79 10.77 -12.32
C GLN A 77 -8.97 11.50 -10.98
N TRP A 78 -9.88 12.48 -10.93
CA TRP A 78 -10.20 13.21 -9.70
C TRP A 78 -10.82 12.31 -8.62
N LEU A 79 -11.65 11.35 -9.03
CA LEU A 79 -12.25 10.37 -8.11
C LEU A 79 -11.17 9.47 -7.50
N PHE A 80 -10.25 8.96 -8.34
CA PHE A 80 -9.12 8.17 -7.85
C PHE A 80 -8.23 8.97 -6.90
N ALA A 81 -8.01 10.26 -7.19
CA ALA A 81 -7.24 11.14 -6.32
C ALA A 81 -7.90 11.27 -4.94
N ILE A 82 -9.21 11.56 -4.88
CA ILE A 82 -9.96 11.66 -3.63
C ILE A 82 -9.93 10.35 -2.86
N LEU A 83 -10.23 9.22 -3.53
CA LEU A 83 -10.23 7.90 -2.89
C LEU A 83 -8.84 7.55 -2.33
N THR A 84 -7.78 7.85 -3.07
CA THR A 84 -6.40 7.61 -2.61
C THR A 84 -6.08 8.47 -1.38
N VAL A 85 -6.42 9.75 -1.38
CA VAL A 85 -6.18 10.65 -0.24
C VAL A 85 -6.95 10.19 1.00
N LEU A 86 -8.24 9.85 0.84
CA LEU A 86 -9.06 9.30 1.93
C LEU A 86 -8.46 7.99 2.48
N PHE A 87 -8.09 7.10 1.60
CA PHE A 87 -7.49 5.83 1.96
C PHE A 87 -6.15 6.00 2.69
N LEU A 88 -5.27 6.86 2.19
CA LEU A 88 -4.00 7.18 2.87
C LEU A 88 -4.24 7.85 4.22
N GLY A 89 -5.24 8.72 4.33
CA GLY A 89 -5.62 9.35 5.60
C GLY A 89 -6.07 8.33 6.65
N ILE A 90 -6.95 7.39 6.28
CA ILE A 90 -7.38 6.29 7.15
C ILE A 90 -6.19 5.40 7.52
N SER A 91 -5.37 5.03 6.54
CA SER A 91 -4.17 4.20 6.76
C SER A 91 -3.20 4.87 7.74
N PHE A 92 -2.95 6.17 7.58
CA PHE A 92 -2.12 6.96 8.49
C PHE A 92 -2.71 7.03 9.89
N TYR A 93 -4.02 7.24 10.03
CA TYR A 93 -4.70 7.23 11.32
C TYR A 93 -4.52 5.91 12.06
N VAL A 94 -4.75 4.78 11.37
CA VAL A 94 -4.56 3.44 11.97
C VAL A 94 -3.08 3.21 12.30
N PHE A 95 -2.18 3.53 11.39
CA PHE A 95 -0.72 3.45 11.62
C PHE A 95 -0.29 4.20 12.88
N TRP A 96 -0.87 5.39 13.11
CA TRP A 96 -0.56 6.19 14.30
C TRP A 96 -1.08 5.56 15.58
N LYS A 97 -2.26 4.97 15.52
CA LYS A 97 -2.93 4.32 16.67
C LYS A 97 -2.28 2.99 17.07
N VAL A 98 -1.73 2.25 16.12
CA VAL A 98 -1.13 0.94 16.37
C VAL A 98 0.07 1.03 17.32
N PRO A 99 0.08 0.28 18.46
CA PRO A 99 1.20 0.27 19.38
C PRO A 99 2.48 -0.25 18.74
N LYS A 100 3.64 0.41 19.01
CA LYS A 100 4.95 0.06 18.41
C LYS A 100 5.61 -1.06 19.22
N THR A 101 4.99 -2.26 19.18
CA THR A 101 5.47 -3.48 19.82
C THR A 101 5.61 -4.62 18.80
N SER A 102 6.35 -5.67 19.13
CA SER A 102 6.56 -6.82 18.25
C SER A 102 5.25 -7.49 17.82
N ARG A 103 4.21 -7.47 18.67
CA ARG A 103 2.88 -8.01 18.39
C ARG A 103 2.25 -7.38 17.16
N TYR A 104 2.41 -6.06 17.00
CA TYR A 104 1.78 -5.28 15.93
C TYR A 104 2.72 -4.96 14.76
N MET A 105 3.95 -5.50 14.76
CA MET A 105 4.89 -5.31 13.66
C MET A 105 4.32 -5.75 12.30
N PRO A 106 3.59 -6.87 12.17
CA PRO A 106 3.01 -7.27 10.88
C PRO A 106 2.09 -6.21 10.28
N ILE A 107 1.15 -5.66 11.06
CA ILE A 107 0.23 -4.62 10.56
C ILE A 107 0.96 -3.32 10.23
N PHE A 108 2.02 -2.99 11.00
CA PHE A 108 2.87 -1.84 10.71
C PHE A 108 3.56 -1.98 9.35
N CYS A 109 4.16 -3.14 9.06
CA CYS A 109 4.78 -3.42 7.75
C CYS A 109 3.74 -3.39 6.62
N VAL A 110 2.56 -3.93 6.84
CA VAL A 110 1.48 -3.94 5.85
C VAL A 110 1.07 -2.51 5.47
N PHE A 111 0.93 -1.60 6.43
CA PHE A 111 0.59 -0.20 6.12
C PHE A 111 1.69 0.53 5.33
N ILE A 112 2.96 0.18 5.54
CA ILE A 112 4.06 0.71 4.74
C ILE A 112 3.93 0.26 3.28
N VAL A 113 3.73 -1.04 3.04
CA VAL A 113 3.59 -1.62 1.69
C VAL A 113 2.34 -1.05 1.00
N LEU A 114 1.22 -1.00 1.71
CA LEU A 114 -0.05 -0.46 1.25
C LEU A 114 0.07 1.01 0.82
N ALA A 115 0.68 1.85 1.66
CA ALA A 115 0.91 3.25 1.35
C ALA A 115 1.82 3.43 0.13
N SER A 116 2.85 2.59 -0.01
CA SER A 116 3.77 2.63 -1.16
C SER A 116 3.03 2.36 -2.47
N GLY A 117 2.16 1.34 -2.53
CA GLY A 117 1.35 1.04 -3.71
C GLY A 117 0.35 2.15 -4.04
N ALA A 118 -0.36 2.65 -3.03
CA ALA A 118 -1.32 3.73 -3.22
C ALA A 118 -0.65 5.01 -3.73
N ILE A 119 0.50 5.40 -3.16
CA ILE A 119 1.28 6.57 -3.58
C ILE A 119 1.84 6.37 -5.00
N GLY A 120 2.35 5.17 -5.34
CA GLY A 120 2.90 4.87 -6.66
C GLY A 120 1.88 5.11 -7.77
N ASN A 121 0.71 4.50 -7.68
CA ASN A 121 -0.37 4.70 -8.64
C ASN A 121 -0.97 6.12 -8.60
N PHE A 122 -0.88 6.81 -7.47
CA PHE A 122 -1.32 8.20 -7.36
C PHE A 122 -0.37 9.16 -8.07
N ILE A 123 0.94 8.98 -7.96
CA ILE A 123 1.95 9.79 -8.67
C ILE A 123 1.74 9.69 -10.18
N ASP A 124 1.56 8.49 -10.72
CA ASP A 124 1.31 8.29 -12.15
C ASP A 124 0.08 9.08 -12.60
N ARG A 125 -1.04 8.97 -11.87
CA ARG A 125 -2.27 9.70 -12.20
C ARG A 125 -2.13 11.22 -12.14
N LEU A 126 -1.36 11.74 -11.20
CA LEU A 126 -1.10 13.18 -11.11
C LEU A 126 -0.26 13.69 -12.28
N ARG A 127 0.75 12.92 -12.70
CA ARG A 127 1.72 13.33 -13.72
C ARG A 127 1.20 13.06 -15.12
N GLU A 128 0.79 11.81 -15.38
CA GLU A 128 0.52 11.30 -16.72
C GLU A 128 -0.98 11.19 -17.05
N LYS A 129 -1.88 11.31 -16.01
CA LYS A 129 -3.32 11.09 -16.13
C LYS A 129 -3.73 9.64 -16.41
N TYR A 130 -2.79 8.71 -16.31
CA TYR A 130 -3.00 7.26 -16.38
C TYR A 130 -1.98 6.56 -15.47
N VAL A 131 -2.16 5.27 -15.25
CA VAL A 131 -1.20 4.42 -14.57
C VAL A 131 -0.51 3.54 -15.62
N VAL A 132 0.80 3.34 -15.49
CA VAL A 132 1.56 2.42 -16.35
C VAL A 132 1.41 1.01 -15.79
N ASP A 133 0.68 0.14 -16.54
CA ASP A 133 0.55 -1.28 -16.25
C ASP A 133 1.36 -2.07 -17.26
N PHE A 134 1.94 -3.23 -16.85
CA PHE A 134 2.84 -3.96 -17.73
C PHE A 134 2.97 -5.47 -17.46
N ILE A 135 2.35 -6.01 -16.41
CA ILE A 135 2.38 -7.44 -16.09
C ILE A 135 1.05 -8.05 -16.53
N TYR A 136 1.10 -8.96 -17.50
CA TYR A 136 -0.08 -9.62 -18.06
C TYR A 136 -0.09 -11.11 -17.77
N PHE A 137 -1.07 -11.56 -16.98
CA PHE A 137 -1.28 -12.97 -16.71
C PHE A 137 -2.23 -13.55 -17.78
N ASN A 138 -1.65 -13.94 -18.92
CA ASN A 138 -2.38 -14.35 -20.13
C ASN A 138 -3.21 -15.62 -19.91
N LEU A 139 -2.73 -16.57 -19.08
CA LEU A 139 -3.40 -17.86 -18.82
C LEU A 139 -4.89 -17.73 -18.47
N ILE A 140 -5.26 -16.70 -17.74
CA ILE A 140 -6.64 -16.44 -17.30
C ILE A 140 -7.19 -15.11 -17.82
N ASN A 141 -6.51 -14.49 -18.77
CA ASN A 141 -6.86 -13.16 -19.29
C ASN A 141 -7.08 -12.14 -18.17
N PHE A 142 -6.17 -12.13 -17.19
CA PHE A 142 -6.24 -11.21 -16.05
C PHE A 142 -5.91 -9.79 -16.51
N PRO A 143 -6.57 -8.75 -15.99
CA PRO A 143 -6.21 -7.37 -16.32
C PRO A 143 -4.72 -7.12 -16.12
N ILE A 144 -4.11 -6.38 -17.05
CA ILE A 144 -2.70 -5.98 -16.93
C ILE A 144 -2.56 -5.11 -15.67
N PHE A 145 -1.50 -5.33 -14.91
CA PHE A 145 -1.26 -4.67 -13.63
C PHE A 145 0.23 -4.32 -13.48
N ASN A 146 0.58 -3.69 -12.36
CA ASN A 146 1.93 -3.24 -12.05
C ASN A 146 2.38 -3.64 -10.64
N VAL A 147 3.58 -3.22 -10.24
CA VAL A 147 4.15 -3.55 -8.92
C VAL A 147 3.37 -2.91 -7.78
N ALA A 148 2.87 -1.67 -7.94
CA ALA A 148 2.04 -1.03 -6.92
C ALA A 148 0.74 -1.82 -6.67
N ASP A 149 0.13 -2.43 -7.70
CA ASP A 149 -1.07 -3.26 -7.56
C ASP A 149 -0.76 -4.55 -6.78
N ILE A 150 0.43 -5.13 -6.98
CA ILE A 150 0.90 -6.26 -6.14
C ILE A 150 1.00 -5.83 -4.68
N TYR A 151 1.57 -4.66 -4.39
CA TYR A 151 1.66 -4.13 -3.03
C TYR A 151 0.27 -3.96 -2.40
N LEU A 152 -0.67 -3.37 -3.13
CA LEU A 152 -2.05 -3.17 -2.66
C LEU A 152 -2.72 -4.50 -2.39
N THR A 153 -2.67 -5.44 -3.33
CA THR A 153 -3.33 -6.75 -3.22
C THR A 153 -2.76 -7.56 -2.06
N LEU A 154 -1.43 -7.70 -1.96
CA LEU A 154 -0.79 -8.42 -0.86
C LEU A 154 -1.11 -7.79 0.49
N SER A 155 -1.13 -6.45 0.57
CA SER A 155 -1.48 -5.75 1.79
C SER A 155 -2.90 -6.02 2.23
N VAL A 156 -3.87 -5.94 1.31
CA VAL A 156 -5.29 -6.21 1.60
C VAL A 156 -5.47 -7.66 2.07
N VAL A 157 -4.91 -8.63 1.36
CA VAL A 157 -4.96 -10.05 1.75
C VAL A 157 -4.34 -10.26 3.13
N THR A 158 -3.18 -9.65 3.39
CA THR A 158 -2.51 -9.77 4.70
C THR A 158 -3.34 -9.13 5.81
N ILE A 159 -3.96 -7.96 5.58
CA ILE A 159 -4.87 -7.34 6.56
C ILE A 159 -6.01 -8.29 6.91
N PHE A 160 -6.65 -8.92 5.91
CA PHE A 160 -7.72 -9.90 6.15
C PHE A 160 -7.23 -11.08 6.99
N ILE A 161 -6.04 -11.62 6.69
CA ILE A 161 -5.44 -12.71 7.48
C ILE A 161 -5.19 -12.27 8.92
N LEU A 162 -4.62 -11.08 9.13
CA LEU A 162 -4.35 -10.55 10.46
C LEU A 162 -5.64 -10.34 11.26
N ILE A 163 -6.68 -9.80 10.63
CA ILE A 163 -7.98 -9.55 11.26
C ILE A 163 -8.67 -10.86 11.64
N LEU A 164 -8.68 -11.85 10.76
CA LEU A 164 -9.45 -13.07 10.97
C LEU A 164 -8.74 -14.11 11.85
N PHE A 165 -7.40 -14.15 11.81
CA PHE A 165 -6.66 -15.28 12.39
C PHE A 165 -5.61 -14.89 13.45
N VAL A 166 -5.18 -13.61 13.48
CA VAL A 166 -4.07 -13.21 14.35
C VAL A 166 -4.50 -12.27 15.47
N TYR A 167 -5.31 -11.26 15.18
CA TYR A 167 -5.74 -10.28 16.18
C TYR A 167 -7.07 -10.69 16.82
N LYS A 168 -7.18 -10.40 18.13
CA LYS A 168 -8.35 -10.68 18.95
C LYS A 168 -9.00 -9.39 19.43
N ASP A 169 -10.16 -9.48 20.06
CA ASP A 169 -10.89 -8.33 20.60
C ASP A 169 -10.03 -7.44 21.49
N GLU A 170 -9.14 -8.03 22.29
CA GLU A 170 -8.18 -7.31 23.14
C GLU A 170 -7.22 -6.43 22.34
N ASP A 171 -6.78 -6.87 21.16
CA ASP A 171 -5.90 -6.11 20.26
C ASP A 171 -6.65 -4.90 19.68
N TYR A 172 -7.92 -5.07 19.31
CA TYR A 172 -8.78 -3.99 18.83
C TYR A 172 -9.07 -2.96 19.92
N ASP A 173 -9.36 -3.40 21.13
CA ASP A 173 -9.56 -2.53 22.28
C ASP A 173 -8.29 -1.71 22.59
N MET A 174 -7.11 -2.29 22.37
CA MET A 174 -5.84 -1.58 22.57
C MET A 174 -5.57 -0.54 21.47
N ILE A 175 -5.95 -0.83 20.21
CA ILE A 175 -5.72 0.07 19.07
C ILE A 175 -6.76 1.22 19.06
N PHE A 176 -8.03 0.89 19.24
CA PHE A 176 -9.15 1.82 19.06
C PHE A 176 -9.79 2.34 20.37
N GLY A 177 -9.39 1.78 21.52
CA GLY A 177 -9.99 2.03 22.82
C GLY A 177 -11.13 1.04 23.10
N LYS A 178 -11.36 0.74 24.39
CA LYS A 178 -12.44 -0.16 24.81
C LYS A 178 -13.78 0.29 24.22
N ARG A 179 -14.47 -0.62 23.55
CA ARG A 179 -15.88 -0.43 23.25
C ARG A 179 -16.63 -0.28 24.58
N SER A 180 -17.27 0.86 24.80
CA SER A 180 -18.23 0.99 25.90
C SER A 180 -19.29 -0.12 25.74
N LYS A 181 -19.39 -0.99 26.74
CA LYS A 181 -20.46 -2.02 26.78
C LYS A 181 -21.82 -1.43 27.21
N ASP A 182 -21.91 -0.11 27.31
CA ASP A 182 -23.12 0.59 27.75
C ASP A 182 -23.97 1.01 26.55
N GLY A 183 -24.65 0.03 25.95
CA GLY A 183 -25.48 0.25 24.78
C GLY A 183 -26.40 -0.93 24.43
N VAL A 184 -27.03 -1.53 25.46
CA VAL A 184 -28.27 -2.32 25.30
C VAL A 184 -29.17 -1.95 26.46
#